data_4571b38f938cfabdbec6b757ec49611c
#
_entry.id   4571b38f938cfabdbec6b757ec49611c
#
_cell.length_a   1.000
_cell.length_b   1.000
_cell.length_c   1.000
_cell.angle_alpha   90.00
_cell.angle_beta   90.00
_cell.angle_gamma   90.00
#
_symmetry.space_group_name_H-M   'P 1'
#
loop_
_entity.id
_entity.type
_entity.pdbx_description
1 polymer ?
#
loop_
_entity_poly.entity_id
_entity_poly.type
_entity_poly.pdbx_seq_one_letter_code
_entity_poly.pdbx_strand_id
1 'polypeptide(L)'
;LTFTAHSIPIYMAQNCQYENQLLFVCRQICRRLQEKYNWPGGEPQWQLVYQSRSGPKSQPWLEPDILEHIENLKNGGVSKILVHPVGFVSDHMEIIYDLDTEARQLAESLQLQFVRSLSSGNSEHFGQLIGALIEERLKSKAGQECQIACLTGAPLPDVCPADCCAYTPTRPVQTAGSH
;
A
#
# COMPACT_ATOMS: atom_id res chain seq x y z
N LEU A 1 9.95 9.78 4.91
CA LEU A 1 9.13 8.60 5.17
C LEU A 1 8.66 8.01 3.85
N THR A 2 8.86 6.71 3.67
CA THR A 2 8.48 5.99 2.45
C THR A 2 7.44 4.93 2.81
N PHE A 3 6.29 4.99 2.17
CA PHE A 3 5.26 3.95 2.26
C PHE A 3 5.39 3.00 1.07
N THR A 4 5.20 1.70 1.29
CA THR A 4 5.24 0.73 0.18
C THR A 4 3.97 -0.09 0.09
N ALA A 5 3.63 -0.45 -1.15
CA ALA A 5 2.55 -1.36 -1.47
C ALA A 5 2.95 -2.24 -2.67
N HIS A 6 2.25 -3.33 -2.89
CA HIS A 6 2.46 -4.15 -4.08
C HIS A 6 2.12 -3.35 -5.34
N SER A 7 3.00 -3.33 -6.32
CA SER A 7 2.66 -2.75 -7.62
C SER A 7 1.58 -3.58 -8.29
N ILE A 8 0.67 -2.90 -8.96
CA ILE A 8 -0.34 -3.54 -9.80
C ILE A 8 -0.32 -2.91 -11.20
N PRO A 9 -0.78 -3.62 -12.23
CA PRO A 9 -0.90 -3.05 -13.56
C PRO A 9 -1.77 -1.79 -13.57
N ILE A 10 -1.36 -0.78 -14.36
CA ILE A 10 -2.07 0.50 -14.46
C ILE A 10 -3.55 0.31 -14.81
N TYR A 11 -3.88 -0.61 -15.71
CA TYR A 11 -5.28 -0.87 -16.08
C TYR A 11 -6.13 -1.40 -14.91
N MET A 12 -5.52 -2.12 -13.95
CA MET A 12 -6.22 -2.54 -12.72
C MET A 12 -6.40 -1.36 -11.79
N ALA A 13 -5.35 -0.55 -11.60
CA ALA A 13 -5.40 0.63 -10.74
C ALA A 13 -6.47 1.63 -11.21
N GLN A 14 -6.64 1.81 -12.51
CA GLN A 14 -7.63 2.71 -13.09
C GLN A 14 -9.08 2.25 -12.86
N ASN A 15 -9.30 0.96 -12.59
CA ASN A 15 -10.63 0.37 -12.40
C ASN A 15 -10.96 0.06 -10.93
N CYS A 16 -10.15 0.54 -9.97
CA CYS A 16 -10.39 0.34 -8.54
C CYS A 16 -9.89 1.54 -7.72
N GLN A 17 -10.18 1.53 -6.43
CA GLN A 17 -9.76 2.59 -5.50
C GLN A 17 -8.43 2.31 -4.79
N TYR A 18 -7.64 1.34 -5.28
CA TYR A 18 -6.44 0.85 -4.60
C TYR A 18 -5.46 1.98 -4.22
N GLU A 19 -5.05 2.76 -5.21
CA GLU A 19 -4.10 3.86 -4.98
C GLU A 19 -4.69 4.96 -4.10
N ASN A 20 -5.96 5.34 -4.33
CA ASN A 20 -6.64 6.36 -3.53
C ASN A 20 -6.76 5.95 -2.06
N GLN A 21 -7.07 4.68 -1.79
CA GLN A 21 -7.14 4.13 -0.43
C GLN A 21 -5.78 4.13 0.25
N LEU A 22 -4.72 3.72 -0.44
CA LEU A 22 -3.35 3.76 0.07
C LEU A 22 -2.92 5.19 0.39
N LEU A 23 -3.10 6.12 -0.52
CA LEU A 23 -2.77 7.53 -0.33
C LEU A 23 -3.55 8.16 0.84
N PHE A 24 -4.82 7.77 1.00
CA PHE A 24 -5.62 8.21 2.14
C PHE A 24 -5.00 7.71 3.46
N VAL A 25 -4.66 6.43 3.56
CA VAL A 25 -4.06 5.86 4.78
C VAL A 25 -2.71 6.52 5.07
N CYS A 26 -1.85 6.71 4.07
CA CYS A 26 -0.57 7.41 4.22
C CYS A 26 -0.75 8.81 4.84
N ARG A 27 -1.70 9.61 4.33
CA ARG A 27 -2.01 10.92 4.88
C ARG A 27 -2.50 10.85 6.33
N GLN A 28 -3.37 9.87 6.66
CA GLN A 28 -3.85 9.70 8.04
C GLN A 28 -2.71 9.34 9.00
N ILE A 29 -1.78 8.48 8.58
CA ILE A 29 -0.59 8.14 9.37
C ILE A 29 0.27 9.38 9.61
N CYS A 30 0.59 10.14 8.58
CA CYS A 30 1.44 11.34 8.69
C CYS A 30 0.80 12.40 9.60
N ARG A 31 -0.51 12.63 9.44
CA ARG A 31 -1.24 13.55 10.33
C ARG A 31 -1.18 13.11 11.79
N ARG A 32 -1.41 11.82 12.08
CA ARG A 32 -1.34 11.28 13.44
C ARG A 32 0.08 11.32 14.01
N LEU A 33 1.10 11.12 13.19
CA LEU A 33 2.49 11.27 13.62
C LEU A 33 2.78 12.73 14.01
N GLN A 34 2.30 13.69 13.22
CA GLN A 34 2.42 15.11 13.54
C GLN A 34 1.72 15.45 14.85
N GLU A 35 0.47 15.03 15.02
CA GLU A 35 -0.32 15.29 16.23
C GLU A 35 0.34 14.69 17.49
N LYS A 36 0.83 13.46 17.40
CA LYS A 36 1.40 12.73 18.53
C LYS A 36 2.80 13.16 18.93
N TYR A 37 3.65 13.46 17.96
CA TYR A 37 5.09 13.67 18.18
C TYR A 37 5.54 15.10 17.93
N ASN A 38 4.64 16.00 17.54
CA ASN A 38 4.98 17.39 17.16
C ASN A 38 6.20 17.42 16.22
N TRP A 39 6.09 16.69 15.12
CA TRP A 39 7.20 16.43 14.20
C TRP A 39 7.89 17.73 13.77
N PRO A 40 9.24 17.84 13.91
CA PRO A 40 9.96 19.04 13.57
C PRO A 40 9.77 19.42 12.10
N GLY A 41 9.36 20.67 11.85
CA GLY A 41 9.14 21.16 10.49
C GLY A 41 7.73 20.93 9.92
N GLY A 42 6.79 20.44 10.73
CA GLY A 42 5.41 20.17 10.31
C GLY A 42 5.14 18.70 9.97
N GLU A 43 4.25 18.43 9.05
CA GLU A 43 3.95 17.06 8.63
C GLU A 43 5.18 16.38 8.00
N PRO A 44 5.47 15.10 8.31
CA PRO A 44 6.60 14.40 7.69
C PRO A 44 6.51 14.41 6.17
N GLN A 45 7.63 14.67 5.51
CA GLN A 45 7.71 14.43 4.06
C GLN A 45 7.60 12.95 3.79
N TRP A 46 6.75 12.56 2.87
CA TRP A 46 6.51 11.16 2.57
C TRP A 46 6.20 10.92 1.08
N GLN A 47 6.40 9.70 0.66
CA GLN A 47 6.02 9.22 -0.67
C GLN A 47 5.51 7.79 -0.59
N LEU A 48 4.47 7.47 -1.37
CA LEU A 48 4.03 6.12 -1.66
C LEU A 48 4.80 5.62 -2.87
N VAL A 49 5.39 4.44 -2.73
CA VAL A 49 6.14 3.76 -3.79
C VAL A 49 5.71 2.29 -3.85
N TYR A 50 6.17 1.57 -4.83
CA TYR A 50 5.69 0.23 -5.09
C TYR A 50 6.83 -0.79 -5.13
N GLN A 51 6.49 -2.05 -4.92
CA GLN A 51 7.39 -3.20 -4.95
C GLN A 51 6.77 -4.40 -5.65
N SER A 52 7.52 -5.48 -5.79
CA SER A 52 7.02 -6.81 -6.23
C SER A 52 6.41 -6.79 -7.64
N ARG A 53 6.85 -5.90 -8.52
CA ARG A 53 6.40 -5.89 -9.91
C ARG A 53 6.71 -7.24 -10.57
N SER A 54 5.67 -7.92 -11.07
CA SER A 54 5.77 -9.21 -11.72
C SER A 54 5.12 -9.19 -13.10
N GLY A 55 5.71 -9.12 -14.15
CA GLY A 55 5.09 -9.13 -15.47
C GLY A 55 6.02 -8.63 -16.58
N PRO A 56 5.59 -8.74 -17.82
CA PRO A 56 6.41 -8.32 -18.95
C PRO A 56 6.66 -6.81 -18.92
N LYS A 57 7.85 -6.39 -19.35
CA LYS A 57 8.23 -4.97 -19.39
C LYS A 57 7.30 -4.12 -20.25
N SER A 58 6.61 -4.73 -21.21
CA SER A 58 5.64 -4.07 -22.09
C SER A 58 4.34 -3.67 -21.41
N GLN A 59 4.05 -4.22 -20.22
CA GLN A 59 2.87 -3.89 -19.45
C GLN A 59 3.21 -2.82 -18.40
N PRO A 60 2.57 -1.65 -18.43
CA PRO A 60 2.81 -0.61 -17.43
C PRO A 60 2.19 -1.00 -16.08
N TRP A 61 2.94 -0.71 -15.02
CA TRP A 61 2.58 -0.96 -13.62
C TRP A 61 2.68 0.35 -12.84
N LEU A 62 2.13 0.36 -11.61
CA LEU A 62 2.27 1.51 -10.72
C LEU A 62 3.74 1.76 -10.35
N GLU A 63 4.14 3.02 -10.35
CA GLU A 63 5.50 3.52 -10.12
C GLU A 63 5.47 4.66 -9.10
N PRO A 64 6.61 5.08 -8.50
CA PRO A 64 7.96 4.52 -8.72
C PRO A 64 8.20 3.22 -7.97
N ASP A 65 9.17 2.43 -8.42
CA ASP A 65 9.69 1.27 -7.69
C ASP A 65 10.50 1.72 -6.47
N ILE A 66 10.49 0.89 -5.40
CA ILE A 66 11.21 1.21 -4.15
C ILE A 66 12.73 1.34 -4.36
N LEU A 67 13.33 0.54 -5.22
CA LEU A 67 14.77 0.61 -5.47
C LEU A 67 15.13 1.90 -6.20
N GLU A 68 14.38 2.24 -7.25
CA GLU A 68 14.54 3.51 -7.95
C GLU A 68 14.33 4.71 -7.01
N HIS A 69 13.34 4.64 -6.14
CA HIS A 69 13.08 5.69 -5.16
C HIS A 69 14.26 5.89 -4.18
N ILE A 70 14.89 4.80 -3.71
CA ILE A 70 16.06 4.87 -2.83
C ILE A 70 17.23 5.57 -3.52
N GLU A 71 17.49 5.26 -4.80
CA GLU A 71 18.52 5.93 -5.60
C GLU A 71 18.23 7.42 -5.77
N ASN A 72 16.99 7.77 -6.08
CA ASN A 72 16.55 9.16 -6.22
C ASN A 72 16.69 9.95 -4.90
N LEU A 73 16.35 9.36 -3.77
CA LEU A 73 16.54 9.97 -2.45
C LEU A 73 18.02 10.23 -2.17
N LYS A 74 18.90 9.27 -2.48
CA LYS A 74 20.35 9.45 -2.33
C LYS A 74 20.88 10.58 -3.18
N ASN A 75 20.50 10.65 -4.44
CA ASN A 75 20.87 11.71 -5.38
C ASN A 75 20.37 13.09 -4.89
N GLY A 76 19.22 13.12 -4.21
CA GLY A 76 18.66 14.30 -3.55
C GLY A 76 19.32 14.68 -2.21
N GLY A 77 20.40 13.98 -1.80
CA GLY A 77 21.13 14.29 -0.57
C GLY A 77 20.50 13.74 0.72
N VAL A 78 19.49 12.88 0.63
CA VAL A 78 18.89 12.22 1.79
C VAL A 78 19.89 11.22 2.38
N SER A 79 19.97 11.16 3.70
CA SER A 79 20.87 10.26 4.43
C SER A 79 20.16 9.16 5.23
N LYS A 80 18.86 9.31 5.45
CA LYS A 80 18.04 8.38 6.26
C LYS A 80 16.69 8.14 5.62
N ILE A 81 16.26 6.89 5.61
CA ILE A 81 14.94 6.48 5.09
C ILE A 81 14.24 5.60 6.13
N LEU A 82 12.98 5.92 6.41
CA LEU A 82 12.08 5.07 7.16
C LEU A 82 11.04 4.49 6.19
N VAL A 83 10.99 3.18 6.08
CA VAL A 83 10.07 2.46 5.20
C VAL A 83 8.95 1.82 6.01
N HIS A 84 7.70 1.99 5.58
CA HIS A 84 6.53 1.34 6.17
C HIS A 84 5.70 0.62 5.08
N PRO A 85 5.51 -0.72 5.18
CA PRO A 85 4.77 -1.50 4.19
C PRO A 85 3.25 -1.33 4.38
N VAL A 86 2.72 -0.15 4.05
CA VAL A 86 1.33 0.24 4.31
C VAL A 86 0.31 -0.63 3.56
N GLY A 87 0.68 -1.18 2.41
CA GLY A 87 -0.17 -2.05 1.60
C GLY A 87 -0.23 -3.51 2.06
N PHE A 88 0.39 -3.82 3.21
CA PHE A 88 0.55 -5.20 3.68
C PHE A 88 0.19 -5.32 5.16
N VAL A 89 -0.53 -6.39 5.50
CA VAL A 89 -0.93 -6.65 6.90
C VAL A 89 0.01 -7.60 7.63
N SER A 90 0.89 -8.31 6.93
CA SER A 90 1.85 -9.24 7.54
C SER A 90 3.21 -9.17 6.86
N ASP A 91 4.28 -9.47 7.62
CA ASP A 91 5.65 -9.57 7.12
C ASP A 91 5.88 -10.95 6.49
N HIS A 92 5.30 -11.18 5.32
CA HIS A 92 5.49 -12.40 4.53
C HIS A 92 6.79 -12.34 3.68
N MET A 93 7.07 -13.40 2.93
CA MET A 93 8.32 -13.54 2.18
C MET A 93 8.60 -12.41 1.19
N GLU A 94 7.59 -11.87 0.53
CA GLU A 94 7.73 -10.74 -0.39
C GLU A 94 8.22 -9.49 0.32
N ILE A 95 7.65 -9.16 1.51
CA ILE A 95 8.11 -8.04 2.32
C ILE A 95 9.56 -8.24 2.77
N ILE A 96 9.89 -9.45 3.25
CA ILE A 96 11.23 -9.76 3.74
C ILE A 96 12.24 -9.71 2.59
N TYR A 97 11.90 -10.24 1.43
CA TYR A 97 12.80 -10.23 0.30
C TYR A 97 12.96 -8.83 -0.29
N ASP A 98 11.87 -8.18 -0.69
CA ASP A 98 11.94 -6.89 -1.38
C ASP A 98 12.48 -5.78 -0.48
N LEU A 99 12.05 -5.74 0.80
CA LEU A 99 12.40 -4.64 1.70
C LEU A 99 13.59 -4.95 2.61
N ASP A 100 13.63 -6.12 3.26
CA ASP A 100 14.69 -6.43 4.22
C ASP A 100 15.95 -6.98 3.54
N THR A 101 15.84 -7.45 2.30
CA THR A 101 16.98 -7.92 1.52
C THR A 101 17.35 -6.90 0.42
N GLU A 102 16.57 -6.76 -0.64
CA GLU A 102 16.97 -5.95 -1.79
C GLU A 102 17.06 -4.46 -1.46
N ALA A 103 15.98 -3.85 -0.93
CA ALA A 103 15.97 -2.43 -0.63
C ALA A 103 16.99 -2.06 0.46
N ARG A 104 17.14 -2.90 1.50
CA ARG A 104 18.15 -2.70 2.55
C ARG A 104 19.56 -2.76 1.99
N GLN A 105 19.90 -3.79 1.22
CA GLN A 105 21.25 -3.94 0.62
C GLN A 105 21.58 -2.77 -0.30
N LEU A 106 20.63 -2.32 -1.12
CA LEU A 106 20.81 -1.13 -1.95
C LEU A 106 21.07 0.12 -1.09
N ALA A 107 20.24 0.38 -0.08
CA ALA A 107 20.38 1.51 0.80
C ALA A 107 21.75 1.51 1.52
N GLU A 108 22.19 0.36 2.02
CA GLU A 108 23.51 0.17 2.65
C GLU A 108 24.65 0.45 1.67
N SER A 109 24.58 -0.06 0.44
CA SER A 109 25.57 0.18 -0.61
C SER A 109 25.72 1.67 -0.94
N LEU A 110 24.61 2.41 -0.84
CA LEU A 110 24.54 3.86 -1.04
C LEU A 110 24.83 4.66 0.24
N GLN A 111 25.17 4.01 1.33
CA GLN A 111 25.41 4.65 2.64
C GLN A 111 24.19 5.45 3.15
N LEU A 112 22.99 4.93 2.92
CA LEU A 112 21.73 5.41 3.50
C LEU A 112 21.42 4.64 4.77
N GLN A 113 21.05 5.33 5.85
CA GLN A 113 20.51 4.68 7.03
C GLN A 113 19.09 4.20 6.73
N PHE A 114 18.89 2.88 6.68
CA PHE A 114 17.63 2.24 6.35
C PHE A 114 16.96 1.65 7.59
N VAL A 115 15.71 2.03 7.83
CA VAL A 115 14.87 1.46 8.88
C VAL A 115 13.53 1.07 8.28
N ARG A 116 13.07 -0.16 8.53
CA ARG A 116 11.74 -0.61 8.17
C ARG A 116 10.90 -0.87 9.42
N SER A 117 9.71 -0.34 9.46
CA SER A 117 8.74 -0.70 10.51
C SER A 117 8.05 -2.03 10.18
N LEU A 118 7.63 -2.76 11.20
CA LEU A 118 6.78 -3.95 11.01
C LEU A 118 5.46 -3.59 10.33
N SER A 119 4.85 -4.56 9.64
CA SER A 119 3.47 -4.46 9.16
C SER A 119 2.48 -4.43 10.32
N SER A 120 1.25 -3.99 10.07
CA SER A 120 0.24 -3.76 11.12
C SER A 120 -0.34 -5.02 11.75
N GLY A 121 -0.25 -6.18 11.08
CA GLY A 121 -0.94 -7.41 11.45
C GLY A 121 -0.52 -8.02 12.79
N ASN A 122 0.69 -7.72 13.27
CA ASN A 122 1.19 -8.20 14.56
C ASN A 122 0.77 -7.31 15.75
N SER A 123 -0.02 -6.26 15.52
CA SER A 123 -0.45 -5.37 16.59
C SER A 123 -1.74 -5.85 17.24
N GLU A 124 -1.88 -5.65 18.56
CA GLU A 124 -3.11 -5.89 19.29
C GLU A 124 -4.29 -5.12 18.71
N HIS A 125 -4.05 -3.89 18.26
CA HIS A 125 -5.07 -3.04 17.63
C HIS A 125 -5.62 -3.65 16.33
N PHE A 126 -4.78 -4.36 15.56
CA PHE A 126 -5.24 -5.05 14.36
C PHE A 126 -6.16 -6.23 14.72
N GLY A 127 -5.81 -7.00 15.77
CA GLY A 127 -6.69 -8.05 16.29
C GLY A 127 -8.03 -7.51 16.78
N GLN A 128 -8.02 -6.40 17.51
CA GLN A 128 -9.24 -5.71 17.97
C GLN A 128 -10.09 -5.21 16.79
N LEU A 129 -9.47 -4.67 15.74
CA LEU A 129 -10.15 -4.26 14.51
C LEU A 129 -10.87 -5.44 13.84
N ILE A 130 -10.20 -6.57 13.68
CA ILE A 130 -10.82 -7.77 13.09
C ILE A 130 -12.02 -8.23 13.93
N GLY A 131 -11.88 -8.25 15.26
CA GLY A 131 -12.99 -8.56 16.17
C GLY A 131 -14.18 -7.62 15.98
N ALA A 132 -13.93 -6.31 15.93
CA ALA A 132 -14.96 -5.29 15.73
C ALA A 132 -15.68 -5.44 14.36
N LEU A 133 -14.94 -5.73 13.28
CA LEU A 133 -15.54 -5.97 11.96
C LEU A 133 -16.42 -7.22 11.92
N ILE A 134 -16.02 -8.28 12.61
CA ILE A 134 -16.84 -9.50 12.75
C ILE A 134 -18.13 -9.19 13.52
N GLU A 135 -18.03 -8.50 14.64
CA GLU A 135 -19.18 -8.11 15.45
C GLU A 135 -20.15 -7.21 14.69
N GLU A 136 -19.62 -6.20 13.98
CA GLU A 136 -20.39 -5.32 13.10
C GLU A 136 -21.18 -6.14 12.05
N ARG A 137 -20.51 -7.10 11.41
CA ARG A 137 -21.13 -7.95 10.40
C ARG A 137 -22.24 -8.85 10.97
N LEU A 138 -22.05 -9.39 12.15
CA LEU A 138 -23.05 -10.21 12.83
C LEU A 138 -24.28 -9.37 13.20
N LYS A 139 -24.09 -8.16 13.74
CA LYS A 139 -25.16 -7.22 14.06
C LYS A 139 -25.94 -6.80 12.81
N SER A 140 -25.27 -6.40 11.75
CA SER A 140 -25.87 -6.03 10.48
C SER A 140 -26.73 -7.18 9.91
N LYS A 141 -26.21 -8.40 9.93
CA LYS A 141 -26.94 -9.60 9.47
C LYS A 141 -28.17 -9.92 10.33
N ALA A 142 -28.13 -9.57 11.60
CA ALA A 142 -29.27 -9.71 12.52
C ALA A 142 -30.29 -8.56 12.42
N GLY A 143 -30.11 -7.59 11.53
CA GLY A 143 -30.95 -6.41 11.38
C GLY A 143 -30.86 -5.41 12.55
N GLN A 144 -29.76 -5.46 13.32
CA GLN A 144 -29.49 -4.54 14.43
C GLN A 144 -28.72 -3.32 13.90
N GLU A 145 -29.02 -2.15 14.47
CA GLU A 145 -28.19 -0.96 14.22
C GLU A 145 -26.78 -1.19 14.74
N CYS A 146 -25.80 -0.96 13.89
CA CYS A 146 -24.40 -0.99 14.24
C CYS A 146 -23.71 0.31 13.81
N GLN A 147 -22.81 0.80 14.67
CA GLN A 147 -22.01 1.97 14.37
C GLN A 147 -20.81 1.53 13.55
N ILE A 148 -20.83 1.83 12.25
CA ILE A 148 -19.72 1.51 11.34
C ILE A 148 -18.62 2.53 11.54
N ALA A 149 -17.47 2.09 12.04
CA ALA A 149 -16.29 2.95 12.16
C ALA A 149 -15.66 3.14 10.78
N CYS A 150 -15.75 4.36 10.25
CA CYS A 150 -15.14 4.71 8.98
C CYS A 150 -14.36 6.01 9.07
N LEU A 151 -13.10 5.99 8.65
CA LEU A 151 -12.25 7.19 8.60
C LEU A 151 -12.61 8.13 7.45
N THR A 152 -13.33 7.66 6.44
CA THR A 152 -13.69 8.41 5.24
C THR A 152 -15.05 9.10 5.34
N GLY A 153 -15.78 8.91 6.42
CA GLY A 153 -17.12 9.47 6.61
C GLY A 153 -18.25 8.70 5.87
N ALA A 154 -17.91 7.80 4.97
CA ALA A 154 -18.87 6.90 4.32
C ALA A 154 -18.36 5.45 4.43
N PRO A 155 -19.15 4.53 4.98
CA PRO A 155 -18.77 3.13 5.08
C PRO A 155 -18.69 2.49 3.70
N LEU A 156 -17.75 1.57 3.53
CA LEU A 156 -17.73 0.72 2.35
C LEU A 156 -18.92 -0.24 2.38
N PRO A 157 -19.51 -0.58 1.23
CA PRO A 157 -20.61 -1.52 1.19
C PRO A 157 -20.16 -2.91 1.64
N ASP A 158 -21.01 -3.61 2.36
CA ASP A 158 -20.79 -5.00 2.79
C ASP A 158 -20.57 -5.97 1.62
N VAL A 159 -21.20 -5.68 0.49
CA VAL A 159 -21.06 -6.43 -0.76
C VAL A 159 -20.69 -5.44 -1.86
N CYS A 160 -19.59 -5.68 -2.53
CA CYS A 160 -19.17 -4.85 -3.64
C CYS A 160 -20.20 -4.87 -4.76
N PRO A 161 -20.49 -3.72 -5.42
CA PRO A 161 -21.21 -3.72 -6.70
C PRO A 161 -20.55 -4.66 -7.70
N ALA A 162 -21.31 -5.27 -8.58
CA ALA A 162 -20.82 -6.26 -9.54
C ALA A 162 -19.72 -5.73 -10.48
N ASP A 163 -19.67 -4.42 -10.66
CA ASP A 163 -18.77 -3.69 -11.56
C ASP A 163 -17.70 -2.86 -10.82
N CYS A 164 -17.61 -2.96 -9.49
CA CYS A 164 -16.70 -2.11 -8.68
C CYS A 164 -15.22 -2.28 -9.03
N CYS A 165 -14.82 -3.41 -9.58
CA CYS A 165 -13.47 -3.74 -10.03
C CYS A 165 -13.53 -4.41 -11.40
N ALA A 166 -14.39 -3.92 -12.29
CA ALA A 166 -14.58 -4.49 -13.62
C ALA A 166 -13.25 -4.53 -14.38
N TYR A 167 -12.83 -5.71 -14.73
CA TYR A 167 -11.63 -5.97 -15.49
C TYR A 167 -11.95 -6.76 -16.74
N THR A 168 -11.72 -6.16 -17.90
CA THR A 168 -11.77 -6.86 -19.17
C THR A 168 -10.33 -7.16 -19.60
N PRO A 169 -9.87 -8.42 -19.54
CA PRO A 169 -8.53 -8.75 -20.01
C PRO A 169 -8.45 -8.48 -21.51
N THR A 170 -7.62 -7.53 -21.89
CA THR A 170 -7.21 -7.38 -23.29
C THR A 170 -6.26 -8.53 -23.64
N ARG A 171 -6.79 -9.68 -23.99
CA ARG A 171 -6.01 -10.68 -24.74
C ARG A 171 -5.64 -10.07 -26.08
N PRO A 172 -4.36 -10.10 -26.48
CA PRO A 172 -4.02 -9.85 -27.87
C PRO A 172 -4.85 -10.84 -28.72
N VAL A 173 -5.66 -10.30 -29.62
CA VAL A 173 -6.35 -11.13 -30.61
C VAL A 173 -5.23 -11.77 -31.44
N GLN A 174 -5.02 -13.08 -31.26
CA GLN A 174 -4.21 -13.83 -32.19
C GLN A 174 -4.97 -13.79 -33.51
N THR A 175 -4.54 -12.94 -34.44
CA THR A 175 -4.94 -13.01 -35.84
C THR A 175 -4.53 -14.37 -36.31
N ALA A 176 -5.49 -15.26 -36.49
CA ALA A 176 -5.27 -16.54 -37.14
C ALA A 176 -4.66 -16.25 -38.49
N GLY A 177 -3.40 -16.64 -38.64
CA GLY A 177 -2.73 -16.58 -39.94
C GLY A 177 -3.52 -17.42 -40.95
N SER A 178 -4.02 -16.76 -41.95
CA SER A 178 -4.53 -17.40 -43.18
C SER A 178 -3.42 -18.17 -43.83
N HIS A 179 -3.52 -19.48 -43.81
CA HIS A 179 -2.80 -20.38 -44.69
C HIS A 179 -3.44 -20.40 -46.08
#